data_faf336c0f029f38988ba20ec7432c7e5
#
_entry.id   faf336c0f029f38988ba20ec7432c7e5
#
_cell.length_a   1.000
_cell.length_b   1.000
_cell.length_c   1.000
_cell.angle_alpha   90.00
_cell.angle_beta   90.00
_cell.angle_gamma   90.00
#
_symmetry.space_group_name_H-M   'P 1'
#
loop_
_entity.id
_entity.type
_entity.pdbx_description
1 polymer ?
#
loop_
_entity_poly.entity_id
_entity_poly.type
_entity_poly.pdbx_seq_one_letter_code
_entity_poly.pdbx_strand_id
1 'polypeptide(L)'
;IAAAEEKRPVRRLSSFDFLTGIDDFSRMGGFRFKVDPDSEFINVSESLKIPPLKDIRELIAASAEIEKSEENNMLPDKKWIAQLVQPGTSLGGARPKANVTDTDKTLYVAKFPSRKDDYDVGLWEHFSHLLATKAGINAAKIKVLATGEKYHTLLSRRFDRTQEGKRIHFASAMTLLGLSDGDNATTRHGYLDIVDFIIQSCTDVERNLQELYRRVAFNICIGNSDDHFRNHGFLLTAKGWILSPAYDMNPTLNEYQSLLVSSTSNK
;
A
#
# COMPACT_ATOMS: atom_id res chain seq x y z
N ILE A 1 8.39 -7.80 20.71
CA ILE A 1 9.31 -6.82 21.32
C ILE A 1 8.68 -6.29 22.59
N ALA A 2 7.55 -5.57 22.54
CA ALA A 2 6.90 -5.00 23.74
C ALA A 2 6.68 -6.05 24.85
N ALA A 3 6.18 -7.25 24.53
CA ALA A 3 6.00 -8.32 25.50
C ALA A 3 7.32 -8.78 26.16
N ALA A 4 8.43 -8.76 25.42
CA ALA A 4 9.74 -9.12 25.95
C ALA A 4 10.33 -8.01 26.86
N GLU A 5 10.08 -6.75 26.52
CA GLU A 5 10.50 -5.59 27.33
C GLU A 5 9.72 -5.50 28.63
N GLU A 6 8.43 -5.78 28.60
CA GLU A 6 7.54 -5.75 29.76
C GLU A 6 7.54 -7.09 30.53
N LYS A 7 8.41 -8.04 30.15
CA LYS A 7 8.46 -9.41 30.74
C LYS A 7 7.10 -10.12 30.79
N ARG A 8 6.22 -9.78 29.84
CA ARG A 8 4.91 -10.44 29.70
C ARG A 8 5.03 -11.67 28.78
N PRO A 9 4.19 -12.69 28.95
CA PRO A 9 4.17 -13.82 28.04
C PRO A 9 3.78 -13.34 26.63
N VAL A 10 4.47 -13.86 25.61
CA VAL A 10 4.16 -13.60 24.21
C VAL A 10 2.79 -14.19 23.91
N ARG A 11 1.84 -13.37 23.50
CA ARG A 11 0.53 -13.80 23.03
C ARG A 11 0.39 -13.63 21.51
N ARG A 12 -0.46 -14.43 20.90
CA ARG A 12 -0.84 -14.21 19.51
C ARG A 12 -1.61 -12.89 19.41
N LEU A 13 -1.20 -12.06 18.46
CA LEU A 13 -1.89 -10.79 18.19
C LEU A 13 -3.25 -11.07 17.51
N SER A 14 -4.26 -10.34 17.95
CA SER A 14 -5.60 -10.33 17.34
C SER A 14 -5.66 -9.29 16.22
N SER A 15 -6.70 -9.35 15.39
CA SER A 15 -6.98 -8.30 14.39
C SER A 15 -7.13 -6.91 15.04
N PHE A 16 -7.68 -6.86 16.27
CA PHE A 16 -7.79 -5.62 17.02
C PHE A 16 -6.43 -5.05 17.43
N ASP A 17 -5.48 -5.89 17.82
CA ASP A 17 -4.11 -5.44 18.13
C ASP A 17 -3.41 -4.86 16.89
N PHE A 18 -3.58 -5.50 15.73
CA PHE A 18 -3.06 -4.96 14.47
C PHE A 18 -3.72 -3.63 14.12
N LEU A 19 -5.05 -3.54 14.23
CA LEU A 19 -5.79 -2.32 13.92
C LEU A 19 -5.37 -1.16 14.82
N THR A 20 -5.26 -1.40 16.12
CA THR A 20 -4.96 -0.35 17.10
C THR A 20 -3.47 -0.09 17.27
N GLY A 21 -2.61 -1.05 16.90
CA GLY A 21 -1.15 -0.93 16.98
C GLY A 21 -0.52 0.02 15.96
N ILE A 22 -1.26 0.44 14.93
CA ILE A 22 -0.76 1.35 13.90
C ILE A 22 -0.73 2.78 14.43
N ASP A 23 0.38 3.50 14.16
CA ASP A 23 0.48 4.92 14.46
C ASP A 23 -0.66 5.72 13.83
N ASP A 24 -1.27 6.62 14.62
CA ASP A 24 -2.45 7.37 14.17
C ASP A 24 -2.15 8.23 12.94
N PHE A 25 -1.03 8.93 12.90
CA PHE A 25 -0.71 9.83 11.80
C PHE A 25 -0.47 9.09 10.48
N SER A 26 0.19 7.93 10.52
CA SER A 26 0.48 7.10 9.34
C SER A 26 -0.68 6.21 8.91
N ARG A 27 -1.70 6.03 9.76
CA ARG A 27 -2.85 5.18 9.46
C ARG A 27 -3.51 5.60 8.15
N MET A 28 -3.77 4.60 7.28
CA MET A 28 -4.41 4.85 5.99
C MET A 28 -5.87 5.27 6.16
N GLY A 29 -6.30 6.19 5.32
CA GLY A 29 -7.69 6.65 5.27
C GLY A 29 -8.10 7.54 6.43
N GLY A 30 -9.42 7.57 6.69
CA GLY A 30 -10.06 8.51 7.62
C GLY A 30 -10.23 8.01 9.04
N PHE A 31 -10.09 6.71 9.31
CA PHE A 31 -10.35 6.17 10.64
C PHE A 31 -9.28 6.56 11.66
N ARG A 32 -9.77 6.98 12.83
CA ARG A 32 -9.00 7.24 14.05
C ARG A 32 -9.71 6.58 15.21
N PHE A 33 -8.97 6.11 16.20
CA PHE A 33 -9.52 5.35 17.31
C PHE A 33 -9.26 6.03 18.64
N LYS A 34 -10.25 5.97 19.53
CA LYS A 34 -10.19 6.40 20.92
C LYS A 34 -10.67 5.26 21.81
N VAL A 35 -10.24 5.24 23.07
CA VAL A 35 -10.76 4.31 24.07
C VAL A 35 -12.17 4.73 24.50
N ASP A 36 -12.36 6.03 24.69
CA ASP A 36 -13.63 6.68 25.00
C ASP A 36 -13.71 8.06 24.31
N PRO A 37 -14.90 8.69 24.20
CA PRO A 37 -15.09 9.94 23.48
C PRO A 37 -14.19 11.10 23.96
N ASP A 38 -13.86 11.15 25.24
CA ASP A 38 -13.12 12.23 25.86
C ASP A 38 -11.61 11.97 25.91
N SER A 39 -11.16 10.75 25.58
CA SER A 39 -9.75 10.40 25.57
C SER A 39 -9.02 10.93 24.31
N GLU A 40 -7.69 11.00 24.41
CA GLU A 40 -6.84 11.19 23.21
C GLU A 40 -6.95 10.01 22.25
N PHE A 41 -6.62 10.26 20.98
CA PHE A 41 -6.54 9.18 20.01
C PHE A 41 -5.42 8.20 20.39
N ILE A 42 -5.66 6.91 20.23
CA ILE A 42 -4.65 5.88 20.51
C ILE A 42 -3.49 5.96 19.52
N ASN A 43 -2.29 5.62 20.00
CA ASN A 43 -1.03 5.64 19.23
C ASN A 43 -0.71 7.00 18.58
N VAL A 44 -1.12 8.10 19.22
CA VAL A 44 -0.57 9.42 18.95
C VAL A 44 0.69 9.57 19.80
N SER A 45 1.79 8.97 19.39
CA SER A 45 3.03 9.03 20.15
C SER A 45 4.03 9.97 19.47
N GLU A 46 4.63 10.87 20.24
CA GLU A 46 5.75 11.69 19.76
C GLU A 46 6.99 10.85 19.40
N SER A 47 7.15 9.68 20.01
CA SER A 47 8.25 8.75 19.76
C SER A 47 8.07 7.92 18.50
N LEU A 48 6.85 7.79 17.98
CA LEU A 48 6.53 7.06 16.75
C LEU A 48 6.47 7.99 15.52
N LYS A 49 7.29 9.05 15.51
CA LYS A 49 7.35 9.97 14.37
C LYS A 49 7.72 9.23 13.10
N ILE A 50 6.95 9.47 12.04
CA ILE A 50 7.30 8.99 10.71
C ILE A 50 8.66 9.56 10.34
N PRO A 51 9.64 8.71 9.97
CA PRO A 51 10.97 9.17 9.65
C PRO A 51 10.95 10.16 8.49
N PRO A 52 11.74 11.22 8.57
CA PRO A 52 11.89 12.12 7.46
C PRO A 52 12.64 11.44 6.31
N LEU A 53 12.36 11.85 5.09
CA LEU A 53 12.94 11.28 3.87
C LEU A 53 14.49 11.31 3.87
N LYS A 54 15.11 12.25 4.60
CA LYS A 54 16.57 12.31 4.75
C LYS A 54 17.17 11.07 5.41
N ASP A 55 16.39 10.35 6.24
CA ASP A 55 16.83 9.16 6.97
C ASP A 55 16.56 7.85 6.17
N ILE A 56 16.20 7.98 4.90
CA ILE A 56 15.79 6.83 4.05
C ILE A 56 16.88 5.76 3.94
N ARG A 57 18.16 6.14 3.98
CA ARG A 57 19.27 5.19 3.92
C ARG A 57 19.32 4.28 5.15
N GLU A 58 18.99 4.81 6.32
CA GLU A 58 18.90 4.02 7.56
C GLU A 58 17.75 3.00 7.49
N LEU A 59 16.62 3.40 6.89
CA LEU A 59 15.47 2.51 6.69
C LEU A 59 15.78 1.39 5.69
N ILE A 60 16.52 1.69 4.62
CA ILE A 60 16.98 0.70 3.65
C ILE A 60 17.93 -0.30 4.33
N ALA A 61 18.90 0.17 5.09
CA ALA A 61 19.82 -0.69 5.83
C ALA A 61 19.08 -1.58 6.84
N ALA A 62 18.10 -1.02 7.56
CA ALA A 62 17.28 -1.78 8.49
C ALA A 62 16.46 -2.87 7.77
N SER A 63 15.90 -2.55 6.61
CA SER A 63 15.17 -3.49 5.76
C SER A 63 16.04 -4.65 5.31
N ALA A 64 17.24 -4.36 4.79
CA ALA A 64 18.18 -5.36 4.31
C ALA A 64 18.66 -6.31 5.44
N GLU A 65 18.89 -5.78 6.66
CA GLU A 65 19.27 -6.61 7.81
C GLU A 65 18.12 -7.50 8.32
N ILE A 66 16.88 -7.05 8.22
CA ILE A 66 15.70 -7.88 8.55
C ILE A 66 15.57 -9.02 7.54
N GLU A 67 15.61 -8.75 6.24
CA GLU A 67 15.56 -9.79 5.20
C GLU A 67 16.68 -10.81 5.36
N LYS A 68 17.91 -10.35 5.63
CA LYS A 68 19.07 -11.22 5.90
C LYS A 68 18.86 -12.12 7.11
N SER A 69 18.24 -11.59 8.17
CA SER A 69 17.94 -12.37 9.36
C SER A 69 16.89 -13.45 9.06
N GLU A 70 15.86 -13.11 8.28
CA GLU A 70 14.82 -14.05 7.84
C GLU A 70 15.42 -15.17 6.96
N GLU A 71 16.28 -14.82 6.00
CA GLU A 71 16.99 -15.80 5.14
C GLU A 71 17.80 -16.83 5.97
N ASN A 72 18.36 -16.39 7.09
CA ASN A 72 19.15 -17.25 7.98
C ASN A 72 18.32 -17.90 9.10
N ASN A 73 16.99 -17.77 9.09
CA ASN A 73 16.09 -18.22 10.17
C ASN A 73 16.48 -17.67 11.56
N MET A 74 17.03 -16.46 11.60
CA MET A 74 17.40 -15.76 12.83
C MET A 74 16.37 -14.66 13.15
N LEU A 75 16.23 -14.36 14.44
CA LEU A 75 15.44 -13.20 14.85
C LEU A 75 16.23 -11.92 14.53
N PRO A 76 15.64 -10.95 13.82
CA PRO A 76 16.29 -9.67 13.58
C PRO A 76 16.59 -8.92 14.87
N ASP A 77 17.67 -8.13 14.89
CA ASP A 77 17.97 -7.24 16.00
C ASP A 77 16.82 -6.24 16.22
N LYS A 78 16.45 -6.05 17.49
CA LYS A 78 15.35 -5.17 17.90
C LYS A 78 15.46 -3.76 17.33
N LYS A 79 16.68 -3.23 17.19
CA LYS A 79 16.92 -1.89 16.67
C LYS A 79 16.42 -1.75 15.22
N TRP A 80 16.61 -2.77 14.38
CA TRP A 80 16.16 -2.74 12.99
C TRP A 80 14.65 -2.87 12.88
N ILE A 81 14.06 -3.76 13.69
CA ILE A 81 12.60 -3.88 13.76
C ILE A 81 11.98 -2.54 14.23
N ALA A 82 12.54 -1.90 15.26
CA ALA A 82 12.03 -0.63 15.74
C ALA A 82 12.04 0.46 14.65
N GLN A 83 13.08 0.54 13.84
CA GLN A 83 13.18 1.51 12.75
C GLN A 83 12.14 1.33 11.65
N LEU A 84 11.75 0.09 11.33
CA LEU A 84 10.76 -0.19 10.29
C LEU A 84 9.33 -0.30 10.80
N VAL A 85 9.12 -0.80 12.02
CA VAL A 85 7.78 -0.96 12.61
C VAL A 85 7.22 0.37 13.10
N GLN A 86 8.07 1.31 13.54
CA GLN A 86 7.65 2.63 13.95
C GLN A 86 6.82 3.41 12.92
N PRO A 87 7.15 3.40 11.61
CA PRO A 87 6.39 4.15 10.62
C PRO A 87 5.02 3.57 10.26
N GLY A 88 4.52 2.58 10.99
CA GLY A 88 3.20 2.02 10.79
C GLY A 88 3.05 1.27 9.47
N THR A 89 3.30 -0.02 9.52
CA THR A 89 3.11 -0.94 8.39
C THR A 89 1.63 -1.33 8.20
N SER A 90 0.71 -0.37 8.11
CA SER A 90 -0.62 -0.64 7.55
C SER A 90 -0.57 -0.88 6.03
N LEU A 91 0.64 -0.87 5.49
CA LEU A 91 0.89 -1.01 4.07
C LEU A 91 1.05 -2.50 3.75
N GLY A 92 0.02 -3.12 3.21
CA GLY A 92 0.06 -4.52 2.78
C GLY A 92 1.11 -4.81 1.70
N GLY A 93 1.34 -6.10 1.43
CA GLY A 93 2.26 -6.61 0.40
C GLY A 93 3.62 -7.05 0.96
N ALA A 94 4.25 -8.03 0.28
CA ALA A 94 5.45 -8.72 0.73
C ALA A 94 6.74 -7.88 0.63
N ARG A 95 6.77 -6.85 -0.22
CA ARG A 95 7.96 -6.04 -0.45
C ARG A 95 8.24 -5.07 0.71
N PRO A 96 9.52 -4.88 1.12
CA PRO A 96 9.87 -3.94 2.18
C PRO A 96 9.42 -2.52 1.86
N LYS A 97 8.72 -1.90 2.81
CA LYS A 97 8.19 -0.54 2.63
C LYS A 97 8.02 0.19 3.97
N ALA A 98 8.02 1.51 3.93
CA ALA A 98 7.74 2.35 5.09
C ALA A 98 7.03 3.65 4.69
N ASN A 99 6.31 4.26 5.64
CA ASN A 99 5.89 5.64 5.49
C ASN A 99 7.07 6.58 5.77
N VAL A 100 7.24 7.60 4.95
CA VAL A 100 8.23 8.66 5.14
C VAL A 100 7.59 10.04 4.88
N THR A 101 8.16 11.09 5.48
CA THR A 101 7.71 12.46 5.26
C THR A 101 8.79 13.28 4.57
N ASP A 102 8.39 14.12 3.62
CA ASP A 102 9.25 15.15 3.06
C ASP A 102 9.28 16.40 3.97
N THR A 103 10.13 17.36 3.65
CA THR A 103 10.30 18.62 4.41
C THR A 103 9.02 19.45 4.50
N ASP A 104 8.15 19.34 3.50
CA ASP A 104 6.82 19.98 3.45
C ASP A 104 5.72 19.17 4.16
N LYS A 105 6.09 18.12 4.92
CA LYS A 105 5.19 17.16 5.58
C LYS A 105 4.34 16.30 4.64
N THR A 106 4.65 16.29 3.35
CA THR A 106 4.01 15.36 2.41
C THR A 106 4.37 13.92 2.78
N LEU A 107 3.34 13.07 2.88
CA LEU A 107 3.48 11.64 3.17
C LEU A 107 3.74 10.85 1.90
N TYR A 108 4.72 9.96 1.99
CA TYR A 108 5.02 8.96 0.96
C TYR A 108 5.04 7.55 1.53
N VAL A 109 4.73 6.60 0.69
CA VAL A 109 5.11 5.20 0.87
C VAL A 109 6.43 5.02 0.14
N ALA A 110 7.48 4.68 0.87
CA ALA A 110 8.77 4.29 0.32
C ALA A 110 8.79 2.76 0.14
N LYS A 111 9.02 2.29 -1.08
CA LYS A 111 9.25 0.87 -1.39
C LYS A 111 10.75 0.69 -1.60
N PHE A 112 11.37 -0.14 -0.77
CA PHE A 112 12.82 -0.37 -0.80
C PHE A 112 13.19 -1.49 -1.77
N PRO A 113 14.42 -1.49 -2.31
CA PRO A 113 14.98 -2.66 -2.94
C PRO A 113 14.99 -3.85 -1.97
N SER A 114 14.64 -5.04 -2.45
CA SER A 114 14.80 -6.28 -1.71
C SER A 114 16.14 -6.93 -2.06
N ARG A 115 16.72 -7.65 -1.10
CA ARG A 115 17.90 -8.48 -1.35
C ARG A 115 17.64 -9.57 -2.39
N LYS A 116 16.37 -9.95 -2.59
CA LYS A 116 15.92 -10.98 -3.55
C LYS A 116 15.71 -10.42 -4.96
N ASP A 117 15.84 -9.11 -5.15
CA ASP A 117 15.66 -8.52 -6.47
C ASP A 117 16.82 -8.88 -7.39
N ASP A 118 16.51 -9.36 -8.57
CA ASP A 118 17.45 -9.62 -9.66
C ASP A 118 17.46 -8.47 -10.70
N TYR A 119 16.46 -7.60 -10.66
CA TYR A 119 16.34 -6.38 -11.48
C TYR A 119 15.80 -5.21 -10.66
N ASP A 120 15.82 -4.00 -11.23
CA ASP A 120 15.38 -2.76 -10.57
C ASP A 120 13.84 -2.63 -10.60
N VAL A 121 13.18 -3.28 -9.65
CA VAL A 121 11.71 -3.26 -9.54
C VAL A 121 11.16 -1.84 -9.33
N GLY A 122 11.86 -1.01 -8.52
CA GLY A 122 11.45 0.38 -8.28
C GLY A 122 11.46 1.22 -9.55
N LEU A 123 12.47 1.05 -10.40
CA LEU A 123 12.57 1.76 -11.67
C LEU A 123 11.54 1.25 -12.68
N TRP A 124 11.28 -0.06 -12.73
CA TRP A 124 10.25 -0.62 -13.59
C TRP A 124 8.85 -0.18 -13.19
N GLU A 125 8.52 -0.13 -11.89
CA GLU A 125 7.26 0.41 -11.42
C GLU A 125 7.13 1.89 -11.80
N HIS A 126 8.21 2.67 -11.67
CA HIS A 126 8.21 4.08 -12.11
C HIS A 126 7.93 4.20 -13.60
N PHE A 127 8.59 3.40 -14.44
CA PHE A 127 8.37 3.39 -15.87
C PHE A 127 6.93 3.04 -16.23
N SER A 128 6.35 2.02 -15.61
CA SER A 128 4.94 1.65 -15.79
C SER A 128 3.99 2.79 -15.43
N HIS A 129 4.25 3.51 -14.34
CA HIS A 129 3.44 4.67 -13.97
C HIS A 129 3.56 5.84 -14.96
N LEU A 130 4.74 6.06 -15.55
CA LEU A 130 4.89 7.07 -16.61
C LEU A 130 4.06 6.69 -17.84
N LEU A 131 4.08 5.42 -18.24
CA LEU A 131 3.25 4.90 -19.34
C LEU A 131 1.75 5.01 -19.02
N ALA A 132 1.33 4.63 -17.81
CA ALA A 132 -0.05 4.74 -17.36
C ALA A 132 -0.55 6.19 -17.43
N THR A 133 0.25 7.14 -16.97
CA THR A 133 -0.09 8.57 -17.06
C THR A 133 -0.23 9.03 -18.51
N LYS A 134 0.66 8.58 -19.41
CA LYS A 134 0.56 8.87 -20.85
C LYS A 134 -0.66 8.22 -21.50
N ALA A 135 -1.10 7.06 -21.00
CA ALA A 135 -2.33 6.40 -21.43
C ALA A 135 -3.61 7.05 -20.86
N GLY A 136 -3.48 8.14 -20.10
CA GLY A 136 -4.62 8.88 -19.53
C GLY A 136 -5.19 8.26 -18.26
N ILE A 137 -4.46 7.36 -17.60
CA ILE A 137 -4.81 6.80 -16.30
C ILE A 137 -4.48 7.81 -15.21
N ASN A 138 -5.40 8.02 -14.29
CA ASN A 138 -5.17 8.79 -13.07
C ASN A 138 -4.30 7.97 -12.11
N ALA A 139 -2.99 8.09 -12.20
CA ALA A 139 -2.03 7.35 -11.40
C ALA A 139 -1.50 8.16 -10.20
N ALA A 140 -1.09 7.48 -9.13
CA ALA A 140 -0.44 8.08 -7.98
C ALA A 140 0.84 8.81 -8.42
N LYS A 141 1.15 9.94 -7.77
CA LYS A 141 2.41 10.65 -8.03
C LYS A 141 3.56 9.89 -7.43
N ILE A 142 4.51 9.49 -8.25
CA ILE A 142 5.68 8.74 -7.82
C ILE A 142 6.98 9.42 -8.24
N LYS A 143 8.05 9.11 -7.53
CA LYS A 143 9.43 9.47 -7.87
C LYS A 143 10.37 8.36 -7.45
N VAL A 144 11.51 8.23 -8.10
CA VAL A 144 12.56 7.29 -7.72
C VAL A 144 13.75 8.02 -7.12
N LEU A 145 14.41 7.37 -6.18
CA LEU A 145 15.64 7.86 -5.55
C LEU A 145 16.76 6.86 -5.74
N ALA A 146 17.90 7.35 -6.26
CA ALA A 146 19.18 6.65 -6.23
C ALA A 146 19.78 6.87 -4.84
N THR A 147 19.79 5.83 -4.01
CA THR A 147 20.22 5.90 -2.61
C THR A 147 21.64 5.39 -2.38
N GLY A 148 22.35 5.04 -3.46
CA GLY A 148 23.68 4.43 -3.41
C GLY A 148 23.67 2.91 -3.41
N GLU A 149 22.48 2.29 -3.35
CA GLU A 149 22.28 0.87 -3.51
C GLU A 149 22.28 0.46 -5.00
N LYS A 150 22.31 -0.86 -5.26
CA LYS A 150 22.26 -1.41 -6.62
C LYS A 150 21.00 -0.99 -7.37
N TYR A 151 19.86 -0.87 -6.67
CA TYR A 151 18.55 -0.59 -7.21
C TYR A 151 17.90 0.62 -6.56
N HIS A 152 16.92 1.22 -7.22
CA HIS A 152 16.26 2.43 -6.78
C HIS A 152 15.18 2.18 -5.72
N THR A 153 15.03 3.14 -4.82
CA THR A 153 13.86 3.23 -3.92
C THR A 153 12.76 4.02 -4.63
N LEU A 154 11.55 3.46 -4.68
CA LEU A 154 10.36 4.14 -5.18
C LEU A 154 9.66 4.89 -4.06
N LEU A 155 9.29 6.13 -4.30
CA LEU A 155 8.43 6.93 -3.43
C LEU A 155 7.08 7.15 -4.10
N SER A 156 6.01 6.66 -3.49
CA SER A 156 4.63 6.91 -3.92
C SER A 156 3.97 7.89 -2.97
N ARG A 157 3.56 9.07 -3.48
CA ARG A 157 2.86 10.07 -2.68
C ARG A 157 1.51 9.52 -2.24
N ARG A 158 1.22 9.67 -0.95
CA ARG A 158 -0.08 9.29 -0.41
C ARG A 158 -1.18 10.21 -0.92
N PHE A 159 -2.22 9.62 -1.48
CA PHE A 159 -3.38 10.31 -2.03
C PHE A 159 -4.57 10.35 -1.06
N ASP A 160 -4.47 9.68 0.08
CA ASP A 160 -5.43 9.73 1.17
C ASP A 160 -5.19 10.90 2.15
N ARG A 161 -4.45 11.89 1.68
CA ARG A 161 -4.20 13.18 2.35
C ARG A 161 -4.36 14.33 1.37
N THR A 162 -5.01 15.41 1.82
CA THR A 162 -5.00 16.67 1.07
C THR A 162 -3.63 17.34 1.18
N GLN A 163 -3.42 18.45 0.47
CA GLN A 163 -2.20 19.24 0.58
C GLN A 163 -2.02 19.82 1.99
N GLU A 164 -3.13 20.17 2.66
CA GLU A 164 -3.16 20.67 4.04
C GLU A 164 -3.07 19.54 5.09
N GLY A 165 -2.85 18.30 4.67
CA GLY A 165 -2.71 17.14 5.55
C GLY A 165 -4.03 16.56 6.09
N LYS A 166 -5.20 17.03 5.63
CA LYS A 166 -6.49 16.45 6.02
C LYS A 166 -6.63 15.04 5.46
N ARG A 167 -7.24 14.16 6.26
CA ARG A 167 -7.48 12.77 5.87
C ARG A 167 -8.62 12.66 4.87
N ILE A 168 -8.44 11.81 3.89
CA ILE A 168 -9.49 11.35 2.98
C ILE A 168 -9.71 9.86 3.28
N HIS A 169 -10.96 9.45 3.51
CA HIS A 169 -11.22 8.05 3.78
C HIS A 169 -10.92 7.20 2.54
N PHE A 170 -10.19 6.11 2.78
CA PHE A 170 -9.76 5.17 1.75
C PHE A 170 -10.17 3.75 2.17
N ALA A 171 -10.65 2.98 1.20
CA ALA A 171 -10.83 1.54 1.34
C ALA A 171 -10.45 0.83 0.04
N SER A 172 -9.89 -0.37 0.13
CA SER A 172 -9.64 -1.20 -1.04
C SER A 172 -10.93 -1.85 -1.54
N ALA A 173 -10.95 -2.25 -2.81
CA ALA A 173 -12.04 -3.05 -3.37
C ALA A 173 -12.26 -4.33 -2.55
N MET A 174 -11.18 -4.99 -2.12
CA MET A 174 -11.28 -6.17 -1.25
C MET A 174 -12.13 -5.88 0.00
N THR A 175 -11.89 -4.75 0.67
CA THR A 175 -12.64 -4.35 1.86
C THR A 175 -14.09 -4.01 1.54
N LEU A 176 -14.33 -3.25 0.47
CA LEU A 176 -15.69 -2.78 0.10
C LEU A 176 -16.59 -3.89 -0.44
N LEU A 177 -16.00 -4.90 -1.06
CA LEU A 177 -16.70 -6.10 -1.55
C LEU A 177 -16.84 -7.19 -0.48
N GLY A 178 -16.26 -7.01 0.72
CA GLY A 178 -16.28 -8.02 1.79
C GLY A 178 -15.48 -9.28 1.46
N LEU A 179 -14.49 -9.17 0.56
CA LEU A 179 -13.64 -10.27 0.13
C LEU A 179 -12.45 -10.47 1.08
N SER A 180 -11.85 -11.65 1.02
CA SER A 180 -10.69 -12.04 1.80
C SER A 180 -9.42 -12.12 0.95
N ASP A 181 -8.27 -12.19 1.62
CA ASP A 181 -7.01 -12.44 0.93
C ASP A 181 -7.01 -13.83 0.28
N GLY A 182 -6.68 -13.88 -1.02
CA GLY A 182 -6.77 -15.09 -1.82
C GLY A 182 -8.02 -15.18 -2.71
N ASP A 183 -9.02 -14.32 -2.52
CA ASP A 183 -10.14 -14.23 -3.47
C ASP A 183 -9.65 -13.63 -4.79
N ASN A 184 -9.81 -14.41 -5.86
CA ASN A 184 -9.28 -14.11 -7.19
C ASN A 184 -10.04 -14.89 -8.28
N ALA A 185 -9.47 -15.04 -9.46
CA ALA A 185 -10.07 -15.79 -10.56
C ALA A 185 -10.42 -17.25 -10.21
N THR A 186 -9.64 -17.89 -9.31
CA THR A 186 -9.90 -19.29 -8.90
C THR A 186 -11.14 -19.41 -8.02
N THR A 187 -11.48 -18.37 -7.28
CA THR A 187 -12.72 -18.25 -6.49
C THR A 187 -13.84 -17.54 -7.28
N ARG A 188 -13.65 -17.34 -8.59
CA ARG A 188 -14.58 -16.73 -9.53
C ARG A 188 -14.83 -15.23 -9.30
N HIS A 189 -13.86 -14.53 -8.72
CA HIS A 189 -13.89 -13.09 -8.54
C HIS A 189 -13.04 -12.34 -9.57
N GLY A 190 -13.47 -11.15 -9.96
CA GLY A 190 -12.78 -10.38 -10.96
C GLY A 190 -13.20 -8.91 -11.06
N TYR A 191 -12.85 -8.30 -12.17
CA TYR A 191 -13.11 -6.88 -12.39
C TYR A 191 -14.60 -6.54 -12.46
N LEU A 192 -15.47 -7.51 -12.79
CA LEU A 192 -16.92 -7.28 -12.81
C LEU A 192 -17.48 -7.04 -11.41
N ASP A 193 -16.90 -7.62 -10.35
CA ASP A 193 -17.28 -7.31 -8.97
C ASP A 193 -16.99 -5.83 -8.65
N ILE A 194 -15.89 -5.29 -9.18
CA ILE A 194 -15.54 -3.86 -9.03
C ILE A 194 -16.50 -2.99 -9.84
N VAL A 195 -16.89 -3.43 -11.04
CA VAL A 195 -17.89 -2.74 -11.88
C VAL A 195 -19.21 -2.63 -11.14
N ASP A 196 -19.71 -3.71 -10.54
CA ASP A 196 -20.96 -3.73 -9.79
C ASP A 196 -20.90 -2.77 -8.60
N PHE A 197 -19.80 -2.75 -7.87
CA PHE A 197 -19.60 -1.77 -6.80
C PHE A 197 -19.61 -0.33 -7.30
N ILE A 198 -18.96 -0.05 -8.43
CA ILE A 198 -18.95 1.29 -9.03
C ILE A 198 -20.37 1.73 -9.37
N ILE A 199 -21.16 0.87 -10.02
CA ILE A 199 -22.54 1.17 -10.43
C ILE A 199 -23.42 1.45 -9.21
N GLN A 200 -23.26 0.68 -8.14
CA GLN A 200 -24.14 0.75 -6.97
C GLN A 200 -23.74 1.85 -5.96
N SER A 201 -22.48 2.19 -5.86
CA SER A 201 -21.96 2.95 -4.71
C SER A 201 -21.11 4.17 -5.06
N CYS A 202 -20.65 4.31 -6.31
CA CYS A 202 -19.80 5.42 -6.69
C CYS A 202 -20.62 6.61 -7.24
N THR A 203 -20.08 7.81 -7.04
CA THR A 203 -20.50 8.98 -7.82
C THR A 203 -19.78 8.97 -9.17
N ASP A 204 -20.32 9.68 -10.16
CA ASP A 204 -19.68 9.81 -11.48
C ASP A 204 -19.35 8.45 -12.10
N VAL A 205 -20.38 7.57 -12.13
CA VAL A 205 -20.27 6.15 -12.50
C VAL A 205 -19.55 5.98 -13.83
N GLU A 206 -19.97 6.72 -14.87
CA GLU A 206 -19.39 6.62 -16.20
C GLU A 206 -17.88 6.87 -16.20
N ARG A 207 -17.43 7.92 -15.52
CA ARG A 207 -16.00 8.24 -15.41
C ARG A 207 -15.21 7.16 -14.68
N ASN A 208 -15.75 6.61 -13.58
CA ASN A 208 -15.08 5.54 -12.83
C ASN A 208 -15.01 4.24 -13.65
N LEU A 209 -16.05 3.91 -14.42
CA LEU A 209 -16.03 2.73 -15.31
C LEU A 209 -15.00 2.88 -16.43
N GLN A 210 -14.95 4.06 -17.08
CA GLN A 210 -13.95 4.36 -18.10
C GLN A 210 -12.52 4.29 -17.54
N GLU A 211 -12.32 4.79 -16.32
CA GLU A 211 -11.04 4.73 -15.64
C GLU A 211 -10.66 3.28 -15.30
N LEU A 212 -11.59 2.47 -14.76
CA LEU A 212 -11.35 1.05 -14.48
C LEU A 212 -11.00 0.30 -15.77
N TYR A 213 -11.75 0.51 -16.85
CA TYR A 213 -11.47 -0.11 -18.15
C TYR A 213 -10.05 0.18 -18.64
N ARG A 214 -9.60 1.46 -18.56
CA ARG A 214 -8.22 1.82 -18.94
C ARG A 214 -7.19 1.08 -18.10
N ARG A 215 -7.42 0.94 -16.79
CA ARG A 215 -6.50 0.21 -15.88
C ARG A 215 -6.42 -1.26 -16.22
N VAL A 216 -7.55 -1.92 -16.45
CA VAL A 216 -7.59 -3.34 -16.83
C VAL A 216 -6.84 -3.55 -18.16
N ALA A 217 -7.16 -2.76 -19.18
CA ALA A 217 -6.48 -2.83 -20.47
C ALA A 217 -4.96 -2.58 -20.34
N PHE A 218 -4.58 -1.58 -19.54
CA PHE A 218 -3.19 -1.24 -19.29
C PHE A 218 -2.45 -2.37 -18.56
N ASN A 219 -3.01 -2.93 -17.48
CA ASN A 219 -2.42 -4.02 -16.72
C ASN A 219 -2.20 -5.27 -17.60
N ILE A 220 -3.14 -5.58 -18.49
CA ILE A 220 -2.97 -6.64 -19.48
C ILE A 220 -1.80 -6.31 -20.41
N CYS A 221 -1.75 -5.09 -20.95
CA CYS A 221 -0.71 -4.69 -21.92
C CYS A 221 0.71 -4.69 -21.33
N ILE A 222 0.88 -4.35 -20.05
CA ILE A 222 2.19 -4.37 -19.38
C ILE A 222 2.53 -5.71 -18.74
N GLY A 223 1.62 -6.70 -18.82
CA GLY A 223 1.78 -8.00 -18.18
C GLY A 223 1.72 -7.95 -16.64
N ASN A 224 0.99 -6.98 -16.04
CA ASN A 224 0.76 -6.94 -14.59
C ASN A 224 -0.26 -7.99 -14.20
N SER A 225 0.17 -9.22 -13.99
CA SER A 225 -0.69 -10.33 -13.59
C SER A 225 -0.93 -10.42 -12.08
N ASP A 226 -0.23 -9.62 -11.26
CA ASP A 226 -0.44 -9.53 -9.80
C ASP A 226 -1.46 -8.45 -9.42
N ASP A 227 -2.33 -8.09 -10.36
CA ASP A 227 -3.40 -7.13 -10.11
C ASP A 227 -4.54 -7.79 -9.33
N HIS A 228 -4.70 -7.43 -8.08
CA HIS A 228 -5.68 -8.01 -7.15
C HIS A 228 -6.53 -6.91 -6.49
N PHE A 229 -7.61 -7.29 -5.78
CA PHE A 229 -8.57 -6.35 -5.20
C PHE A 229 -7.98 -5.32 -4.22
N ARG A 230 -6.80 -5.56 -3.64
CA ARG A 230 -6.10 -4.56 -2.82
C ARG A 230 -5.45 -3.46 -3.66
N ASN A 231 -5.19 -3.69 -4.96
CA ASN A 231 -4.59 -2.71 -5.87
C ASN A 231 -5.63 -1.75 -6.47
N HIS A 232 -6.92 -2.02 -6.24
CA HIS A 232 -8.01 -1.13 -6.59
C HIS A 232 -8.55 -0.47 -5.33
N GLY A 233 -8.27 0.82 -5.17
CA GLY A 233 -8.74 1.60 -4.03
C GLY A 233 -9.83 2.58 -4.39
N PHE A 234 -10.57 3.00 -3.35
CA PHE A 234 -11.60 4.02 -3.44
C PHE A 234 -11.40 5.09 -2.38
N LEU A 235 -11.71 6.32 -2.74
CA LEU A 235 -11.71 7.47 -1.85
C LEU A 235 -13.15 7.92 -1.60
N LEU A 236 -13.50 8.16 -0.35
CA LEU A 236 -14.79 8.69 0.02
C LEU A 236 -14.74 10.22 0.01
N THR A 237 -15.49 10.81 -0.90
CA THR A 237 -15.68 12.25 -1.01
C THR A 237 -17.00 12.66 -0.37
N ALA A 238 -17.25 13.97 -0.27
CA ALA A 238 -18.56 14.48 0.19
C ALA A 238 -19.75 14.04 -0.71
N LYS A 239 -19.47 13.61 -1.95
CA LYS A 239 -20.49 13.15 -2.90
C LYS A 239 -20.65 11.63 -2.96
N GLY A 240 -19.77 10.87 -2.34
CA GLY A 240 -19.71 9.41 -2.36
C GLY A 240 -18.35 8.86 -2.80
N TRP A 241 -18.29 7.59 -3.10
CA TRP A 241 -17.06 6.90 -3.50
C TRP A 241 -16.63 7.25 -4.93
N ILE A 242 -15.32 7.34 -5.12
CA ILE A 242 -14.65 7.44 -6.43
C ILE A 242 -13.45 6.52 -6.44
N LEU A 243 -13.02 6.04 -7.60
CA LEU A 243 -11.73 5.33 -7.73
C LEU A 243 -10.58 6.23 -7.25
N SER A 244 -9.70 5.69 -6.43
CA SER A 244 -8.44 6.35 -6.05
C SER A 244 -7.52 6.49 -7.27
N PRO A 245 -6.46 7.28 -7.22
CA PRO A 245 -5.38 7.14 -8.18
C PRO A 245 -4.88 5.68 -8.24
N ALA A 246 -4.49 5.19 -9.43
CA ALA A 246 -3.93 3.86 -9.62
C ALA A 246 -2.54 3.76 -8.97
N TYR A 247 -2.21 2.62 -8.42
CA TYR A 247 -0.94 2.34 -7.73
C TYR A 247 -0.58 0.86 -7.91
N ASP A 248 0.66 0.52 -7.64
CA ASP A 248 1.18 -0.87 -7.66
C ASP A 248 1.02 -1.54 -9.04
N MET A 249 1.35 -0.81 -10.10
CA MET A 249 1.28 -1.29 -11.48
C MET A 249 2.65 -1.83 -11.92
N ASN A 250 2.90 -3.11 -11.67
CA ASN A 250 4.18 -3.76 -11.93
C ASN A 250 4.04 -4.87 -13.01
N PRO A 251 4.90 -4.91 -14.03
CA PRO A 251 4.92 -6.01 -14.97
C PRO A 251 5.44 -7.29 -14.26
N THR A 252 4.70 -8.39 -14.37
CA THR A 252 5.06 -9.70 -13.80
C THR A 252 5.25 -10.79 -14.85
N LEU A 253 4.95 -10.47 -16.11
CA LEU A 253 5.18 -11.30 -17.30
C LEU A 253 4.53 -12.69 -17.28
N ASN A 254 3.35 -12.81 -16.67
CA ASN A 254 2.53 -14.02 -16.72
C ASN A 254 1.44 -13.92 -17.80
N GLU A 255 0.91 -15.07 -18.23
CA GLU A 255 -0.14 -15.13 -19.25
C GLU A 255 -1.55 -14.81 -18.72
N TYR A 256 -1.77 -15.00 -17.41
CA TYR A 256 -3.09 -14.90 -16.79
C TYR A 256 -3.13 -13.79 -15.74
N GLN A 257 -4.23 -13.05 -15.72
CA GLN A 257 -4.52 -12.09 -14.68
C GLN A 257 -4.96 -12.78 -13.39
N SER A 258 -4.64 -12.19 -12.23
CA SER A 258 -5.10 -12.67 -10.93
C SER A 258 -6.63 -12.60 -10.81
N LEU A 259 -7.27 -11.58 -11.41
CA LEU A 259 -8.71 -11.39 -11.43
C LEU A 259 -9.33 -11.85 -12.76
N LEU A 260 -10.59 -12.27 -12.71
CA LEU A 260 -11.34 -12.54 -13.94
C LEU A 260 -11.51 -11.25 -14.75
N VAL A 261 -11.16 -11.31 -16.03
CA VAL A 261 -11.36 -10.20 -16.99
C VAL A 261 -12.77 -10.24 -17.56
N SER A 262 -13.33 -11.44 -17.71
CA SER A 262 -14.74 -11.68 -18.08
C SER A 262 -15.43 -12.53 -17.03
N SER A 263 -16.71 -12.86 -17.24
CA SER A 263 -17.47 -13.71 -16.31
C SER A 263 -16.86 -15.10 -16.08
N THR A 264 -15.96 -15.57 -16.95
CA THR A 264 -15.40 -16.93 -16.90
C THR A 264 -13.92 -17.03 -17.22
N SER A 265 -13.24 -15.94 -17.59
CA SER A 265 -11.85 -15.96 -18.06
C SER A 265 -11.01 -14.86 -17.43
N ASN A 266 -9.76 -15.19 -17.13
CA ASN A 266 -8.70 -14.25 -16.71
C ASN A 266 -7.56 -14.12 -17.75
N LYS A 267 -7.85 -14.50 -19.00
CA LYS A 267 -6.89 -14.47 -20.11
C LYS A 267 -7.19 -13.34 -21.07
#